data_4df4b38e862a90348b13d0d5eb849708
#
_entry.id   4df4b38e862a90348b13d0d5eb849708
#
_cell.length_a   1.000
_cell.length_b   1.000
_cell.length_c   1.000
_cell.angle_alpha   90.00
_cell.angle_beta   90.00
_cell.angle_gamma   90.00
#
_symmetry.space_group_name_H-M   'P 1'
#
loop_
_entity.id
_entity.type
_entity.pdbx_description
1 polymer ?
#
loop_
_entity_poly.entity_id
_entity_poly.type
_entity_poly.pdbx_seq_one_letter_code
_entity_poly.pdbx_strand_id
1 'polypeptide(L)'
;MNAFDEVINRTATDSSKWDKYADQDVIPMWVADMDFAAPSPVLDAIRSRLEHPVLGYNSRPQSVICAIQSWLTRRYGWQVAEESILLSPGVVPALNQAVRAFVRPGRSVAMAIPTYPPFLQAPLNMD
;
A
#
# COMPACT_ATOMS: atom_id res chain seq x y z
N MET A 1 10.11 15.88 23.09
CA MET A 1 8.83 15.94 22.36
C MET A 1 8.71 14.61 21.62
N ASN A 2 7.59 13.92 21.74
CA ASN A 2 7.41 12.65 21.03
C ASN A 2 7.16 12.98 19.55
N ALA A 3 7.68 12.17 18.62
CA ALA A 3 7.46 12.35 17.18
C ALA A 3 5.97 12.36 16.77
N PHE A 4 5.11 11.78 17.60
CA PHE A 4 3.66 11.80 17.39
C PHE A 4 2.96 13.07 17.89
N ASP A 5 3.67 13.96 18.59
CA ASP A 5 3.13 15.24 19.06
C ASP A 5 3.36 16.37 18.04
N GLU A 6 4.14 16.09 17.00
CA GLU A 6 4.43 17.05 15.94
C GLU A 6 3.24 17.16 14.98
N VAL A 7 2.68 18.36 14.87
CA VAL A 7 1.61 18.65 13.92
C VAL A 7 2.22 19.05 12.58
N ILE A 8 2.08 18.19 11.59
CA ILE A 8 2.56 18.42 10.22
C ILE A 8 1.41 19.00 9.39
N ASN A 9 1.59 20.19 8.87
CA ASN A 9 0.62 20.77 7.95
C ASN A 9 0.67 20.03 6.60
N ARG A 10 -0.47 19.50 6.18
CA ARG A 10 -0.63 18.77 4.92
C ARG A 10 -1.58 19.44 3.94
N THR A 11 -2.05 20.66 4.24
CA THR A 11 -2.87 21.44 3.30
C THR A 11 -2.00 21.94 2.14
N ALA A 12 -2.55 21.95 0.94
CA ALA A 12 -1.86 22.36 -0.29
C ALA A 12 -0.53 21.57 -0.55
N THR A 13 -0.55 20.26 -0.28
CA THR A 13 0.57 19.36 -0.51
C THR A 13 0.20 18.20 -1.44
N ASP A 14 -0.82 18.36 -2.26
CA ASP A 14 -1.41 17.31 -3.11
C ASP A 14 -1.89 16.09 -2.31
N SER A 15 -2.27 16.31 -1.06
CA SER A 15 -2.81 15.27 -0.20
C SER A 15 -4.28 15.03 -0.52
N SER A 16 -4.63 13.92 -1.15
CA SER A 16 -6.03 13.54 -1.42
C SER A 16 -6.91 13.59 -0.18
N LYS A 17 -6.35 13.30 1.01
CA LYS A 17 -7.08 13.36 2.28
C LYS A 17 -7.51 14.77 2.62
N TRP A 18 -6.58 15.72 2.53
CA TRP A 18 -6.77 17.10 2.96
C TRP A 18 -7.38 17.98 1.86
N ASP A 19 -6.94 17.82 0.61
CA ASP A 19 -7.34 18.69 -0.49
C ASP A 19 -8.79 18.47 -0.91
N LYS A 20 -9.34 17.27 -0.65
CA LYS A 20 -10.76 16.98 -0.91
C LYS A 20 -11.74 17.93 -0.20
N TYR A 21 -11.35 18.47 0.94
CA TYR A 21 -12.16 19.33 1.78
C TYR A 21 -11.47 20.67 2.07
N ALA A 22 -10.59 21.12 1.17
CA ALA A 22 -9.77 22.32 1.37
C ALA A 22 -10.59 23.59 1.67
N ASP A 23 -11.80 23.69 1.10
CA ASP A 23 -12.69 24.85 1.28
C ASP A 23 -13.69 24.68 2.44
N GLN A 24 -13.52 23.67 3.27
CA GLN A 24 -14.44 23.36 4.37
C GLN A 24 -13.69 23.30 5.70
N ASP A 25 -14.32 23.83 6.74
CA ASP A 25 -13.80 23.72 8.12
C ASP A 25 -14.16 22.34 8.70
N VAL A 26 -13.50 21.29 8.19
CA VAL A 26 -13.70 19.90 8.62
C VAL A 26 -12.37 19.18 8.79
N ILE A 27 -12.29 18.30 9.76
CA ILE A 27 -11.15 17.40 9.95
C ILE A 27 -11.38 16.16 9.07
N PRO A 28 -10.54 15.92 8.04
CA PRO A 28 -10.73 14.79 7.15
C PRO A 28 -10.33 13.47 7.83
N MET A 29 -11.29 12.54 7.94
CA MET A 29 -11.08 11.21 8.54
C MET A 29 -11.61 10.07 7.64
N TRP A 30 -11.77 10.34 6.35
CA TRP A 30 -12.41 9.43 5.41
C TRP A 30 -11.49 8.36 4.83
N VAL A 31 -10.19 8.53 4.91
CA VAL A 31 -9.18 7.59 4.37
C VAL A 31 -8.14 7.28 5.43
N ALA A 32 -7.67 6.03 5.44
CA ALA A 32 -6.66 5.54 6.38
C ALA A 32 -5.24 5.99 5.95
N ASP A 33 -5.05 7.30 5.92
CA ASP A 33 -3.78 7.98 5.64
C ASP A 33 -3.38 8.75 6.90
N MET A 34 -2.30 8.33 7.53
CA MET A 34 -1.82 8.91 8.78
C MET A 34 -1.12 10.25 8.55
N ASP A 35 -1.31 11.19 9.48
CA ASP A 35 -0.73 12.53 9.41
C ASP A 35 0.62 12.64 10.16
N PHE A 36 1.22 11.51 10.49
CA PHE A 36 2.53 11.45 11.12
C PHE A 36 3.65 11.35 10.08
N ALA A 37 4.82 11.89 10.42
CA ALA A 37 6.02 11.68 9.62
C ALA A 37 6.34 10.19 9.47
N ALA A 38 6.83 9.79 8.29
CA ALA A 38 7.37 8.45 8.13
C ALA A 38 8.58 8.23 9.05
N PRO A 39 8.77 7.02 9.59
CA PRO A 39 9.91 6.74 10.47
C PRO A 39 11.25 7.08 9.80
N SER A 40 12.18 7.67 10.57
CA SER A 40 13.48 8.09 10.04
C SER A 40 14.24 6.97 9.30
N PRO A 41 14.25 5.70 9.75
CA PRO A 41 14.94 4.65 9.00
C PRO A 41 14.40 4.44 7.58
N VAL A 42 13.09 4.69 7.35
CA VAL A 42 12.48 4.61 6.02
C VAL A 42 12.95 5.75 5.14
N LEU A 43 12.92 6.99 5.68
CA LEU A 43 13.37 8.18 4.95
C LEU A 43 14.86 8.11 4.64
N ASP A 44 15.69 7.62 5.57
CA ASP A 44 17.13 7.49 5.39
C ASP A 44 17.48 6.43 4.34
N ALA A 45 16.75 5.31 4.31
CA ALA A 45 16.91 4.31 3.25
C ALA A 45 16.59 4.88 1.85
N ILE A 46 15.57 5.72 1.74
CA ILE A 46 15.23 6.39 0.47
C ILE A 46 16.33 7.38 0.09
N ARG A 47 16.81 8.20 1.03
CA ARG A 47 17.90 9.16 0.76
C ARG A 47 19.16 8.44 0.30
N SER A 48 19.56 7.39 0.99
CA SER A 48 20.74 6.58 0.63
C SER A 48 20.57 5.94 -0.76
N ARG A 49 19.36 5.47 -1.10
CA ARG A 49 19.12 4.94 -2.45
C ARG A 49 19.27 6.00 -3.54
N LEU A 50 18.92 7.25 -3.26
CA LEU A 50 19.03 8.37 -4.20
C LEU A 50 20.49 8.84 -4.42
N GLU A 51 21.45 8.46 -3.57
CA GLU A 51 22.88 8.71 -3.80
C GLU A 51 23.36 8.04 -5.10
N HIS A 52 22.70 6.96 -5.52
CA HIS A 52 22.92 6.37 -6.83
C HIS A 52 21.94 6.97 -7.85
N PRO A 53 22.40 7.82 -8.77
CA PRO A 53 21.51 8.68 -9.59
C PRO A 53 20.79 7.94 -10.72
N VAL A 54 21.13 6.68 -10.98
CA VAL A 54 20.50 5.90 -12.07
C VAL A 54 19.30 5.13 -11.52
N LEU A 55 18.11 5.45 -12.01
CA LEU A 55 16.83 4.83 -11.69
C LEU A 55 16.36 3.98 -12.88
N GLY A 56 17.08 2.91 -13.15
CA GLY A 56 16.75 2.01 -14.26
C GLY A 56 15.73 0.92 -13.88
N TYR A 57 15.58 -0.06 -14.76
CA TYR A 57 14.78 -1.24 -14.46
C TYR A 57 15.41 -2.05 -13.33
N ASN A 58 14.60 -2.43 -12.37
CA ASN A 58 15.02 -3.28 -11.28
C ASN A 58 14.65 -4.74 -11.56
N SER A 59 15.57 -5.65 -11.23
CA SER A 59 15.21 -7.05 -11.01
C SER A 59 14.45 -7.18 -9.68
N ARG A 60 13.84 -8.33 -9.44
CA ARG A 60 13.22 -8.68 -8.15
C ARG A 60 14.30 -8.67 -7.05
N PRO A 61 14.29 -7.74 -6.09
CA PRO A 61 15.36 -7.65 -5.10
C PRO A 61 15.26 -8.78 -4.08
N GLN A 62 16.31 -9.61 -3.96
CA GLN A 62 16.34 -10.70 -2.98
C GLN A 62 16.21 -10.21 -1.54
N SER A 63 16.78 -9.04 -1.24
CA SER A 63 16.67 -8.40 0.08
C SER A 63 15.22 -8.12 0.50
N VAL A 64 14.37 -7.73 -0.44
CA VAL A 64 12.94 -7.50 -0.19
C VAL A 64 12.23 -8.81 0.14
N ILE A 65 12.52 -9.87 -0.62
CA ILE A 65 11.94 -11.20 -0.40
C ILE A 65 12.33 -11.73 0.99
N CYS A 66 13.61 -11.66 1.32
CA CYS A 66 14.11 -12.08 2.64
C CYS A 66 13.48 -11.26 3.77
N ALA A 67 13.29 -9.94 3.58
CA ALA A 67 12.64 -9.09 4.56
C ALA A 67 11.17 -9.48 4.78
N ILE A 68 10.43 -9.79 3.71
CA ILE A 68 9.03 -10.25 3.77
C ILE A 68 8.95 -11.60 4.52
N GLN A 69 9.78 -12.59 4.13
CA GLN A 69 9.81 -13.89 4.79
C GLN A 69 10.12 -13.76 6.29
N SER A 70 11.14 -12.95 6.62
CA SER A 70 11.54 -12.71 8.01
C SER A 70 10.43 -12.02 8.80
N TRP A 71 9.71 -11.07 8.21
CA TRP A 71 8.57 -10.40 8.84
C TRP A 71 7.44 -11.39 9.12
N LEU A 72 7.02 -12.17 8.12
CA LEU A 72 5.94 -13.13 8.23
C LEU A 72 6.25 -14.20 9.28
N THR A 73 7.47 -14.70 9.29
CA THR A 73 7.91 -15.70 10.28
C THR A 73 7.89 -15.12 11.70
N ARG A 74 8.48 -13.93 11.91
CA ARG A 74 8.54 -13.32 13.26
C ARG A 74 7.18 -12.88 13.78
N ARG A 75 6.32 -12.33 12.89
CA ARG A 75 5.05 -11.73 13.32
C ARG A 75 3.92 -12.74 13.44
N TYR A 76 3.92 -13.75 12.57
CA TYR A 76 2.80 -14.67 12.40
C TYR A 76 3.19 -16.15 12.50
N GLY A 77 4.47 -16.49 12.67
CA GLY A 77 4.95 -17.87 12.59
C GLY A 77 4.75 -18.51 11.21
N TRP A 78 4.50 -17.68 10.19
CA TRP A 78 4.17 -18.15 8.85
C TRP A 78 5.42 -18.22 7.97
N GLN A 79 5.75 -19.45 7.53
CA GLN A 79 6.85 -19.70 6.59
C GLN A 79 6.28 -19.71 5.17
N VAL A 80 6.78 -18.82 4.34
CA VAL A 80 6.35 -18.66 2.94
C VAL A 80 7.53 -18.94 2.02
N ALA A 81 7.34 -19.79 1.03
CA ALA A 81 8.33 -20.04 0.00
C ALA A 81 8.55 -18.80 -0.87
N GLU A 82 9.77 -18.57 -1.33
CA GLU A 82 10.13 -17.40 -2.13
C GLU A 82 9.29 -17.26 -3.40
N GLU A 83 9.06 -18.36 -4.10
CA GLU A 83 8.27 -18.44 -5.33
C GLU A 83 6.78 -18.09 -5.12
N SER A 84 6.30 -18.14 -3.88
CA SER A 84 4.93 -17.77 -3.52
C SER A 84 4.76 -16.25 -3.27
N ILE A 85 5.85 -15.48 -3.31
CA ILE A 85 5.81 -14.04 -3.09
C ILE A 85 5.83 -13.35 -4.44
N LEU A 86 4.74 -12.67 -4.77
CA LEU A 86 4.61 -11.84 -5.97
C LEU A 86 4.53 -10.37 -5.57
N LEU A 87 5.32 -9.53 -6.23
CA LEU A 87 5.29 -8.09 -6.03
C LEU A 87 4.29 -7.45 -7.00
N SER A 88 3.45 -6.58 -6.48
CA SER A 88 2.46 -5.83 -7.26
C SER A 88 2.63 -4.33 -6.98
N PRO A 89 2.32 -3.45 -7.95
CA PRO A 89 2.42 -2.00 -7.76
C PRO A 89 1.32 -1.44 -6.83
N GLY A 90 0.73 -2.25 -6.00
CA GLY A 90 -0.25 -1.87 -4.99
C GLY A 90 -1.32 -2.96 -4.79
N VAL A 91 -2.09 -2.82 -3.70
CA VAL A 91 -3.12 -3.79 -3.32
C VAL A 91 -4.28 -3.79 -4.31
N VAL A 92 -4.75 -2.63 -4.78
CA VAL A 92 -5.87 -2.55 -5.72
C VAL A 92 -5.54 -3.23 -7.06
N PRO A 93 -4.38 -2.99 -7.70
CA PRO A 93 -3.96 -3.80 -8.85
C PRO A 93 -3.90 -5.29 -8.55
N ALA A 94 -3.41 -5.69 -7.38
CA ALA A 94 -3.34 -7.09 -7.00
C ALA A 94 -4.73 -7.72 -6.85
N LEU A 95 -5.72 -7.01 -6.29
CA LEU A 95 -7.11 -7.47 -6.20
C LEU A 95 -7.71 -7.72 -7.60
N ASN A 96 -7.54 -6.77 -8.52
CA ASN A 96 -8.01 -6.92 -9.90
C ASN A 96 -7.35 -8.13 -10.60
N GLN A 97 -6.04 -8.28 -10.44
CA GLN A 97 -5.31 -9.43 -10.99
C GLN A 97 -5.76 -10.77 -10.39
N ALA A 98 -6.04 -10.80 -9.09
CA ALA A 98 -6.56 -11.99 -8.43
C ALA A 98 -7.93 -12.40 -8.98
N VAL A 99 -8.85 -11.44 -9.16
CA VAL A 99 -10.14 -11.72 -9.79
C VAL A 99 -9.92 -12.30 -11.19
N ARG A 100 -9.09 -11.64 -12.01
CA ARG A 100 -8.80 -12.10 -13.38
C ARG A 100 -8.17 -13.49 -13.43
N ALA A 101 -7.32 -13.82 -12.45
CA ALA A 101 -6.62 -15.12 -12.42
C ALA A 101 -7.52 -16.27 -11.96
N PHE A 102 -8.43 -16.02 -11.01
CA PHE A 102 -9.16 -17.09 -10.32
C PHE A 102 -10.65 -17.16 -10.67
N VAL A 103 -11.24 -16.08 -11.20
CA VAL A 103 -12.66 -16.02 -11.52
C VAL A 103 -12.86 -16.15 -13.03
N ARG A 104 -13.64 -17.17 -13.44
CA ARG A 104 -13.99 -17.35 -14.86
C ARG A 104 -15.13 -16.41 -15.23
N PRO A 105 -15.24 -15.96 -16.50
CA PRO A 105 -16.38 -15.18 -16.97
C PRO A 105 -17.71 -15.81 -16.61
N GLY A 106 -18.68 -15.01 -16.19
CA GLY A 106 -20.00 -15.45 -15.76
C GLY A 106 -20.04 -16.10 -14.36
N ARG A 107 -18.96 -16.07 -13.60
CA ARG A 107 -18.94 -16.50 -12.19
C ARG A 107 -19.02 -15.31 -11.25
N SER A 108 -19.40 -15.57 -10.02
CA SER A 108 -19.59 -14.54 -8.98
C SER A 108 -18.44 -14.55 -7.97
N VAL A 109 -18.17 -13.39 -7.40
CA VAL A 109 -17.29 -13.22 -6.24
C VAL A 109 -18.16 -12.92 -5.02
N ALA A 110 -17.99 -13.69 -3.94
CA ALA A 110 -18.65 -13.41 -2.67
C ALA A 110 -17.72 -12.60 -1.77
N MET A 111 -18.24 -11.59 -1.09
CA MET A 111 -17.49 -10.79 -0.14
C MET A 111 -18.37 -10.35 1.03
N ALA A 112 -17.76 -10.17 2.19
CA ALA A 112 -18.43 -9.61 3.35
C ALA A 112 -18.64 -8.10 3.19
N ILE A 113 -19.74 -7.57 3.69
CA ILE A 113 -20.05 -6.15 3.75
C ILE A 113 -20.37 -5.74 5.19
N PRO A 114 -20.05 -4.49 5.61
CA PRO A 114 -19.40 -3.43 4.83
C PRO A 114 -17.94 -3.75 4.53
N THR A 115 -17.44 -3.28 3.38
CA THR A 115 -16.06 -3.54 2.93
C THR A 115 -15.44 -2.34 2.22
N TYR A 116 -14.15 -2.41 1.99
CA TYR A 116 -13.41 -1.41 1.22
C TYR A 116 -13.87 -1.39 -0.24
N PRO A 117 -14.27 -0.21 -0.79
CA PRO A 117 -14.89 -0.13 -2.10
C PRO A 117 -14.16 -0.82 -3.26
N PRO A 118 -12.81 -0.83 -3.35
CA PRO A 118 -12.10 -1.56 -4.39
C PRO A 118 -12.38 -3.06 -4.45
N PHE A 119 -12.78 -3.70 -3.35
CA PHE A 119 -13.22 -5.10 -3.39
C PHE A 119 -14.50 -5.27 -4.22
N LEU A 120 -15.44 -4.31 -4.08
CA LEU A 120 -16.69 -4.33 -4.85
C LEU A 120 -16.43 -4.05 -6.34
N GLN A 121 -15.44 -3.20 -6.63
CA GLN A 121 -15.13 -2.77 -7.99
C GLN A 121 -14.29 -3.79 -8.77
N ALA A 122 -13.43 -4.54 -8.10
CA ALA A 122 -12.50 -5.46 -8.78
C ALA A 122 -13.20 -6.50 -9.68
N PRO A 123 -14.32 -7.15 -9.28
CA PRO A 123 -15.04 -8.04 -10.19
C PRO A 123 -15.60 -7.33 -11.43
N LEU A 124 -16.10 -6.10 -11.26
CA LEU A 124 -16.67 -5.31 -12.36
C LEU A 124 -15.61 -4.82 -13.36
N ASN A 125 -14.38 -4.64 -12.92
CA ASN A 125 -13.28 -4.21 -13.78
C ASN A 125 -12.73 -5.35 -14.65
N MET A 126 -13.05 -6.60 -14.32
CA MET A 126 -12.42 -7.79 -14.92
C MET A 126 -13.40 -8.64 -15.73
N ASP A 127 -14.61 -8.15 -15.95
CA ASP A 127 -15.63 -8.75 -16.86
C ASP A 127 -15.25 -8.65 -18.35
#